data_3f7d7e151731c2647830bc1e1ddea787
#
_entry.id   3f7d7e151731c2647830bc1e1ddea787
#
_cell.length_a   1.000
_cell.length_b   1.000
_cell.length_c   1.000
_cell.angle_alpha   90.00
_cell.angle_beta   90.00
_cell.angle_gamma   90.00
#
_symmetry.space_group_name_H-M   'P 1'
#
loop_
_entity.id
_entity.type
_entity.pdbx_description
1 polymer ?
#
loop_
_entity_poly.entity_id
_entity_poly.type
_entity_poly.pdbx_seq_one_letter_code
_entity_poly.pdbx_strand_id
1 'polypeptide(L)'
;MRGRWTLAILGLILLVAGGLLAHFTHTSGGIRIEDVRFKGAKGNTMSALLYIPPNATPQIPAPGILAVHGYINSRETQDGFAIEFARRGYVVLALDQTGHGYSDPPSFANGFGGPDGLAYLRSLQFVDKENIGLEGHSMGGWTVLAAAAAMPNDYKSMVLEGSSTGKPFAAEGTVSWPRNTALVFAQYEEFPDLMWSVQLARDVTKSPKLWALFGTQGAVEPGKVYGDPADGTARVLYTPAMTHPAEHISHEAIGYSLDWFAKTLKGGTPRPVDDQIWFRKEIGTLIALVGFIALVIGTFDGLLEARMFSRLRLPAVAD
;
A
#
# COMPACT_ATOMS: atom_id res chain seq x y z
N MET A 1 25.78 -38.24 13.06
CA MET A 1 25.96 -37.21 12.01
C MET A 1 24.72 -36.93 11.19
N ARG A 2 23.78 -37.86 10.96
CA ARG A 2 22.60 -37.67 10.09
C ARG A 2 21.54 -36.71 10.64
N GLY A 3 21.45 -36.42 11.95
CA GLY A 3 20.38 -35.56 12.52
C GLY A 3 20.70 -34.07 12.58
N ARG A 4 21.93 -33.62 12.53
CA ARG A 4 22.33 -32.23 12.83
C ARG A 4 22.13 -31.24 11.67
N TRP A 5 22.22 -31.68 10.45
CA TRP A 5 21.89 -30.85 9.27
C TRP A 5 20.41 -30.87 8.93
N THR A 6 19.61 -31.68 9.64
CA THR A 6 18.16 -31.80 9.34
C THR A 6 17.45 -30.46 9.47
N LEU A 7 17.75 -29.69 10.53
CA LEU A 7 17.14 -28.37 10.74
C LEU A 7 17.53 -27.37 9.62
N ALA A 8 18.81 -27.37 9.21
CA ALA A 8 19.27 -26.54 8.10
C ALA A 8 18.60 -26.92 6.77
N ILE A 9 18.48 -28.22 6.49
CA ILE A 9 17.82 -28.69 5.26
C ILE A 9 16.34 -28.35 5.26
N LEU A 10 15.63 -28.58 6.38
CA LEU A 10 14.22 -28.18 6.52
C LEU A 10 14.05 -26.67 6.40
N GLY A 11 14.94 -25.90 7.03
CA GLY A 11 14.98 -24.44 6.92
C GLY A 11 15.13 -23.97 5.48
N LEU A 12 16.04 -24.57 4.72
CA LEU A 12 16.24 -24.27 3.30
C LEU A 12 14.98 -24.60 2.46
N ILE A 13 14.35 -25.75 2.72
CA ILE A 13 13.14 -26.16 2.03
C ILE A 13 12.02 -25.14 2.29
N LEU A 14 11.80 -24.74 3.55
CA LEU A 14 10.78 -23.76 3.92
C LEU A 14 11.10 -22.38 3.32
N LEU A 15 12.36 -21.95 3.36
CA LEU A 15 12.78 -20.69 2.74
C LEU A 15 12.46 -20.64 1.25
N VAL A 16 12.82 -21.69 0.52
CA VAL A 16 12.58 -21.78 -0.93
C VAL A 16 11.07 -21.88 -1.22
N ALA A 17 10.36 -22.77 -0.52
CA ALA A 17 8.92 -22.95 -0.74
C ALA A 17 8.12 -21.68 -0.43
N GLY A 18 8.42 -21.02 0.70
CA GLY A 18 7.79 -19.74 1.06
C GLY A 18 8.12 -18.62 0.06
N GLY A 19 9.40 -18.52 -0.34
CA GLY A 19 9.82 -17.55 -1.36
C GLY A 19 9.15 -17.77 -2.71
N LEU A 20 8.99 -19.01 -3.16
CA LEU A 20 8.27 -19.32 -4.39
C LEU A 20 6.78 -18.99 -4.27
N LEU A 21 6.13 -19.30 -3.16
CA LEU A 21 4.73 -18.93 -2.92
C LEU A 21 4.55 -17.41 -2.97
N ALA A 22 5.42 -16.66 -2.28
CA ALA A 22 5.38 -15.20 -2.30
C ALA A 22 5.61 -14.65 -3.72
N HIS A 23 6.62 -15.15 -4.43
CA HIS A 23 6.95 -14.71 -5.78
C HIS A 23 5.82 -14.95 -6.79
N PHE A 24 5.27 -16.17 -6.83
CA PHE A 24 4.18 -16.49 -7.77
C PHE A 24 2.86 -15.79 -7.43
N THR A 25 2.65 -15.43 -6.16
CA THR A 25 1.51 -14.58 -5.77
C THR A 25 1.72 -13.15 -6.25
N HIS A 26 2.91 -12.61 -6.02
CA HIS A 26 3.29 -11.25 -6.36
C HIS A 26 3.22 -11.00 -7.88
N THR A 27 3.67 -11.96 -8.68
CA THR A 27 3.68 -11.90 -10.16
C THR A 27 2.48 -12.59 -10.80
N SER A 28 1.41 -12.84 -10.03
CA SER A 28 0.23 -13.57 -10.50
C SER A 28 -0.39 -12.91 -11.74
N GLY A 29 -0.80 -13.76 -12.70
CA GLY A 29 -1.41 -13.29 -13.94
C GLY A 29 -0.44 -12.64 -14.93
N GLY A 30 0.87 -12.83 -14.75
CA GLY A 30 1.89 -12.27 -15.64
C GLY A 30 2.25 -10.82 -15.33
N ILE A 31 1.93 -10.33 -14.12
CA ILE A 31 2.35 -9.02 -13.64
C ILE A 31 3.88 -8.97 -13.59
N ARG A 32 4.47 -7.95 -14.24
CA ARG A 32 5.88 -7.64 -14.13
C ARG A 32 6.08 -6.57 -13.06
N ILE A 33 7.07 -6.79 -12.18
CA ILE A 33 7.40 -5.86 -11.11
C ILE A 33 8.81 -5.33 -11.34
N GLU A 34 8.95 -4.00 -11.33
CA GLU A 34 10.23 -3.32 -11.52
C GLU A 34 10.55 -2.46 -10.29
N ASP A 35 11.77 -2.58 -9.79
CA ASP A 35 12.33 -1.66 -8.80
C ASP A 35 12.84 -0.43 -9.53
N VAL A 36 12.11 0.67 -9.44
CA VAL A 36 12.41 1.89 -10.19
C VAL A 36 13.00 2.98 -9.32
N ARG A 37 13.94 3.72 -9.90
CA ARG A 37 14.50 4.95 -9.32
C ARG A 37 14.35 6.06 -10.34
N PHE A 38 13.83 7.21 -9.90
CA PHE A 38 13.63 8.37 -10.76
C PHE A 38 13.97 9.67 -10.03
N LYS A 39 14.19 10.75 -10.78
CA LYS A 39 14.47 12.05 -10.21
C LYS A 39 13.18 12.82 -10.00
N GLY A 40 12.97 13.28 -8.77
CA GLY A 40 11.95 14.25 -8.45
C GLY A 40 12.28 15.64 -8.99
N ALA A 41 11.31 16.54 -8.94
CA ALA A 41 11.41 17.91 -9.48
C ALA A 41 12.55 18.72 -8.85
N LYS A 42 12.97 18.40 -7.63
CA LYS A 42 14.09 19.05 -6.93
C LYS A 42 15.41 18.28 -7.04
N GLY A 43 15.47 17.26 -7.89
CA GLY A 43 16.68 16.46 -8.13
C GLY A 43 16.93 15.35 -7.14
N ASN A 44 16.08 15.20 -6.10
CA ASN A 44 16.09 14.07 -5.17
C ASN A 44 15.78 12.76 -5.91
N THR A 45 16.39 11.67 -5.48
CA THR A 45 16.04 10.34 -5.98
C THR A 45 14.81 9.82 -5.27
N MET A 46 13.81 9.43 -6.04
CA MET A 46 12.61 8.74 -5.57
C MET A 46 12.69 7.27 -5.95
N SER A 47 12.10 6.43 -5.12
CA SER A 47 12.08 4.99 -5.24
C SER A 47 10.65 4.48 -5.25
N ALA A 48 10.37 3.47 -6.08
CA ALA A 48 9.07 2.80 -6.08
C ALA A 48 9.18 1.36 -6.60
N LEU A 49 8.16 0.54 -6.28
CA LEU A 49 7.86 -0.68 -7.02
C LEU A 49 6.80 -0.35 -8.08
N LEU A 50 7.10 -0.68 -9.32
CA LEU A 50 6.20 -0.48 -10.45
C LEU A 50 5.63 -1.83 -10.88
N TYR A 51 4.33 -2.01 -10.71
CA TYR A 51 3.59 -3.20 -11.10
C TYR A 51 2.95 -2.96 -12.48
N ILE A 52 3.31 -3.78 -13.44
CA ILE A 52 2.87 -3.64 -14.83
C ILE A 52 2.08 -4.87 -15.23
N PRO A 53 0.76 -4.78 -15.34
CA PRO A 53 -0.06 -5.89 -15.82
C PRO A 53 0.14 -6.10 -17.32
N PRO A 54 -0.07 -7.35 -17.85
CA PRO A 54 0.23 -7.66 -19.24
C PRO A 54 -0.64 -6.93 -20.27
N ASN A 55 -1.78 -6.38 -19.87
CA ASN A 55 -2.64 -5.55 -20.72
C ASN A 55 -2.12 -4.11 -20.93
N ALA A 56 -1.18 -3.65 -20.10
CA ALA A 56 -0.64 -2.29 -20.18
C ALA A 56 0.48 -2.20 -21.23
N THR A 57 0.18 -1.58 -22.36
CA THR A 57 1.16 -1.34 -23.44
C THR A 57 1.06 0.10 -23.94
N PRO A 58 2.09 0.64 -24.62
CA PRO A 58 2.00 1.97 -25.23
C PRO A 58 0.86 2.13 -26.24
N GLN A 59 0.43 1.04 -26.88
CA GLN A 59 -0.69 1.02 -27.82
C GLN A 59 -2.05 0.92 -27.13
N ILE A 60 -2.09 0.31 -25.96
CA ILE A 60 -3.29 0.13 -25.12
C ILE A 60 -2.89 0.53 -23.69
N PRO A 61 -2.85 1.83 -23.39
CA PRO A 61 -2.53 2.27 -22.04
C PRO A 61 -3.58 1.82 -21.03
N ALA A 62 -3.12 1.37 -19.85
CA ALA A 62 -3.98 0.96 -18.77
C ALA A 62 -4.14 2.08 -17.72
N PRO A 63 -5.24 2.10 -16.95
CA PRO A 63 -5.38 3.04 -15.84
C PRO A 63 -4.24 2.86 -14.84
N GLY A 64 -3.83 3.96 -14.20
CA GLY A 64 -2.73 3.97 -13.22
C GLY A 64 -3.21 4.19 -11.80
N ILE A 65 -2.48 3.66 -10.81
CA ILE A 65 -2.69 3.95 -9.40
C ILE A 65 -1.35 4.32 -8.76
N LEU A 66 -1.31 5.48 -8.10
CA LEU A 66 -0.24 5.83 -7.17
C LEU A 66 -0.65 5.33 -5.79
N ALA A 67 0.08 4.36 -5.22
CA ALA A 67 -0.17 3.79 -3.91
C ALA A 67 0.95 4.19 -2.94
N VAL A 68 0.60 4.69 -1.75
CA VAL A 68 1.57 5.28 -0.83
C VAL A 68 1.37 4.80 0.60
N HIS A 69 2.45 4.29 1.19
CA HIS A 69 2.50 3.75 2.55
C HIS A 69 2.38 4.82 3.65
N GLY A 70 2.12 4.39 4.88
CA GLY A 70 2.09 5.23 6.08
C GLY A 70 3.47 5.61 6.63
N TYR A 71 3.47 6.33 7.79
CA TYR A 71 4.69 6.74 8.49
C TYR A 71 5.54 5.53 8.92
N ILE A 72 6.88 5.68 8.88
CA ILE A 72 7.90 4.66 9.22
C ILE A 72 7.81 3.33 8.44
N ASN A 73 7.03 3.29 7.39
CA ASN A 73 6.88 2.14 6.50
C ASN A 73 7.71 2.32 5.22
N SER A 74 7.54 1.42 4.29
CA SER A 74 8.11 1.45 2.95
C SER A 74 7.08 0.95 1.92
N ARG A 75 7.40 1.09 0.65
CA ARG A 75 6.56 0.69 -0.49
C ARG A 75 6.02 -0.75 -0.42
N GLU A 76 6.74 -1.65 0.26
CA GLU A 76 6.36 -3.05 0.40
C GLU A 76 5.11 -3.25 1.27
N THR A 77 4.79 -2.28 2.16
CA THR A 77 3.56 -2.36 2.95
C THR A 77 2.29 -2.16 2.12
N GLN A 78 2.44 -1.63 0.89
CA GLN A 78 1.34 -1.51 -0.08
C GLN A 78 1.16 -2.73 -0.98
N ASP A 79 1.93 -3.81 -0.77
CA ASP A 79 1.87 -5.00 -1.64
C ASP A 79 0.46 -5.61 -1.71
N GLY A 80 -0.30 -5.61 -0.62
CA GLY A 80 -1.67 -6.12 -0.61
C GLY A 80 -2.58 -5.38 -1.59
N PHE A 81 -2.53 -4.06 -1.57
CA PHE A 81 -3.25 -3.19 -2.50
C PHE A 81 -2.70 -3.32 -3.93
N ALA A 82 -1.37 -3.23 -4.09
CA ALA A 82 -0.72 -3.22 -5.38
C ALA A 82 -0.92 -4.51 -6.18
N ILE A 83 -0.84 -5.68 -5.51
CA ILE A 83 -1.12 -6.98 -6.13
C ILE A 83 -2.57 -6.99 -6.66
N GLU A 84 -3.53 -6.58 -5.84
CA GLU A 84 -4.94 -6.67 -6.20
C GLU A 84 -5.35 -5.65 -7.26
N PHE A 85 -4.79 -4.44 -7.23
CA PHE A 85 -4.95 -3.46 -8.30
C PHE A 85 -4.35 -3.96 -9.62
N ALA A 86 -3.11 -4.47 -9.59
CA ALA A 86 -2.44 -4.97 -10.80
C ALA A 86 -3.16 -6.19 -11.40
N ARG A 87 -3.71 -7.09 -10.58
CA ARG A 87 -4.56 -8.22 -11.03
C ARG A 87 -5.84 -7.76 -11.74
N ARG A 88 -6.27 -6.54 -11.47
CA ARG A 88 -7.42 -5.89 -12.12
C ARG A 88 -7.00 -4.97 -13.27
N GLY A 89 -5.78 -5.14 -13.75
CA GLY A 89 -5.28 -4.45 -14.95
C GLY A 89 -4.85 -3.02 -14.75
N TYR A 90 -4.65 -2.57 -13.51
CA TYR A 90 -4.09 -1.24 -13.21
C TYR A 90 -2.56 -1.29 -13.18
N VAL A 91 -1.90 -0.29 -13.76
CA VAL A 91 -0.48 -0.03 -13.51
C VAL A 91 -0.35 0.60 -12.13
N VAL A 92 0.45 0.02 -11.24
CA VAL A 92 0.57 0.53 -9.86
C VAL A 92 1.99 1.00 -9.60
N LEU A 93 2.12 2.22 -9.08
CA LEU A 93 3.37 2.76 -8.56
C LEU A 93 3.27 2.79 -7.03
N ALA A 94 3.86 1.80 -6.35
CA ALA A 94 3.98 1.78 -4.91
C ALA A 94 5.22 2.60 -4.51
N LEU A 95 5.00 3.81 -3.99
CA LEU A 95 6.02 4.83 -3.79
C LEU A 95 6.64 4.73 -2.39
N ASP A 96 7.98 4.79 -2.31
CA ASP A 96 8.66 5.20 -1.08
C ASP A 96 8.56 6.72 -0.91
N GLN A 97 7.99 7.18 0.19
CA GLN A 97 7.94 8.62 0.49
C GLN A 97 9.35 9.19 0.69
N THR A 98 9.52 10.50 0.53
CA THR A 98 10.82 11.16 0.82
C THR A 98 11.30 10.81 2.22
N GLY A 99 12.59 10.39 2.32
CA GLY A 99 13.21 9.98 3.58
C GLY A 99 12.73 8.63 4.13
N HIS A 100 12.02 7.85 3.35
CA HIS A 100 11.58 6.49 3.68
C HIS A 100 12.08 5.50 2.61
N GLY A 101 12.24 4.23 2.99
CA GLY A 101 12.70 3.19 2.09
C GLY A 101 14.00 3.59 1.39
N TYR A 102 13.98 3.63 0.07
CA TYR A 102 15.13 4.00 -0.75
C TYR A 102 15.00 5.39 -1.40
N SER A 103 14.03 6.20 -0.99
CA SER A 103 13.89 7.59 -1.43
C SER A 103 14.79 8.52 -0.63
N ASP A 104 15.39 9.51 -1.32
CA ASP A 104 16.30 10.47 -0.70
C ASP A 104 15.62 11.31 0.40
N PRO A 105 16.37 11.69 1.47
CA PRO A 105 15.92 12.66 2.46
C PRO A 105 15.83 14.09 1.89
N PRO A 106 15.27 15.04 2.62
CA PRO A 106 14.71 14.85 3.95
C PRO A 106 13.27 14.34 3.93
N SER A 107 12.86 13.67 5.02
CA SER A 107 11.46 13.30 5.23
C SER A 107 10.54 14.50 5.15
N PHE A 108 9.30 14.29 4.70
CA PHE A 108 8.25 15.33 4.57
C PHE A 108 8.53 16.41 3.48
N ALA A 109 9.62 16.31 2.74
CA ALA A 109 9.91 17.24 1.66
C ALA A 109 8.99 17.02 0.44
N ASN A 110 8.77 18.06 -0.35
CA ASN A 110 8.05 17.98 -1.64
C ASN A 110 6.66 17.34 -1.56
N GLY A 111 5.87 17.68 -0.54
CA GLY A 111 4.60 16.97 -0.33
C GLY A 111 4.81 15.47 -0.15
N PHE A 112 5.81 15.10 0.66
CA PHE A 112 6.22 13.72 0.96
C PHE A 112 6.68 12.91 -0.27
N GLY A 113 6.89 13.56 -1.42
CA GLY A 113 7.21 12.93 -2.71
C GLY A 113 5.99 12.57 -3.57
N GLY A 114 4.78 12.84 -3.08
CA GLY A 114 3.55 12.54 -3.82
C GLY A 114 3.47 13.18 -5.21
N PRO A 115 3.73 14.50 -5.37
CA PRO A 115 3.76 15.14 -6.68
C PRO A 115 4.78 14.51 -7.64
N ASP A 116 5.96 14.13 -7.13
CA ASP A 116 7.00 13.48 -7.94
C ASP A 116 6.56 12.09 -8.41
N GLY A 117 5.91 11.31 -7.51
CA GLY A 117 5.33 10.00 -7.83
C GLY A 117 4.23 10.08 -8.89
N LEU A 118 3.30 11.02 -8.77
CA LEU A 118 2.23 11.23 -9.74
C LEU A 118 2.81 11.66 -11.09
N ALA A 119 3.75 12.59 -11.11
CA ALA A 119 4.41 13.04 -12.35
C ALA A 119 5.13 11.89 -13.04
N TYR A 120 5.85 11.04 -12.30
CA TYR A 120 6.51 9.85 -12.84
C TYR A 120 5.50 8.85 -13.42
N LEU A 121 4.45 8.50 -12.68
CA LEU A 121 3.40 7.59 -13.17
C LEU A 121 2.79 8.10 -14.48
N ARG A 122 2.50 9.41 -14.57
CA ARG A 122 1.99 10.05 -15.78
C ARG A 122 2.97 10.09 -16.94
N SER A 123 4.27 9.99 -16.68
CA SER A 123 5.29 9.98 -17.75
C SER A 123 5.36 8.65 -18.52
N LEU A 124 4.80 7.57 -17.94
CA LEU A 124 4.84 6.24 -18.53
C LEU A 124 3.89 6.15 -19.73
N GLN A 125 4.40 5.66 -20.86
CA GLN A 125 3.63 5.60 -22.12
C GLN A 125 2.49 4.58 -22.10
N PHE A 126 2.57 3.59 -21.21
CA PHE A 126 1.56 2.54 -21.05
C PHE A 126 0.54 2.84 -19.93
N VAL A 127 0.55 4.08 -19.42
CA VAL A 127 -0.45 4.57 -18.44
C VAL A 127 -1.44 5.51 -19.12
N ASP A 128 -2.73 5.23 -18.95
CA ASP A 128 -3.81 6.14 -19.34
C ASP A 128 -3.89 7.32 -18.37
N LYS A 129 -3.41 8.47 -18.84
CA LYS A 129 -3.29 9.68 -18.04
C LYS A 129 -4.63 10.29 -17.60
N GLU A 130 -5.72 9.93 -18.27
CA GLU A 130 -7.07 10.37 -17.95
C GLU A 130 -7.76 9.47 -16.91
N ASN A 131 -7.13 8.35 -16.53
CA ASN A 131 -7.65 7.37 -15.59
C ASN A 131 -6.62 7.03 -14.51
N ILE A 132 -6.24 8.00 -13.69
CA ILE A 132 -5.32 7.81 -12.58
C ILE A 132 -6.06 7.88 -11.25
N GLY A 133 -5.87 6.84 -10.43
CA GLY A 133 -6.27 6.77 -9.03
C GLY A 133 -5.11 7.10 -8.09
N LEU A 134 -5.45 7.64 -6.94
CA LEU A 134 -4.52 7.89 -5.85
C LEU A 134 -4.99 7.09 -4.64
N GLU A 135 -4.12 6.30 -4.03
CA GLU A 135 -4.41 5.56 -2.81
C GLU A 135 -3.32 5.83 -1.79
N GLY A 136 -3.67 5.99 -0.53
CA GLY A 136 -2.67 6.20 0.50
C GLY A 136 -3.18 5.91 1.89
N HIS A 137 -2.37 5.16 2.64
CA HIS A 137 -2.63 4.84 4.03
C HIS A 137 -1.95 5.86 4.97
N SER A 138 -2.69 6.35 5.97
CA SER A 138 -2.16 7.21 7.03
C SER A 138 -1.43 8.46 6.44
N MET A 139 -0.15 8.63 6.71
CA MET A 139 0.69 9.67 6.11
C MET A 139 0.71 9.58 4.57
N GLY A 140 0.57 8.38 4.00
CA GLY A 140 0.44 8.18 2.56
C GLY A 140 -0.80 8.87 1.99
N GLY A 141 -1.90 8.94 2.77
CA GLY A 141 -3.07 9.73 2.40
C GLY A 141 -2.76 11.23 2.27
N TRP A 142 -1.95 11.78 3.17
CA TRP A 142 -1.50 13.18 3.03
C TRP A 142 -0.53 13.36 1.85
N THR A 143 0.26 12.35 1.55
CA THR A 143 1.16 12.33 0.38
C THR A 143 0.37 12.40 -0.93
N VAL A 144 -0.68 11.59 -1.07
CA VAL A 144 -1.52 11.62 -2.27
C VAL A 144 -2.40 12.89 -2.32
N LEU A 145 -2.78 13.44 -1.17
CA LEU A 145 -3.44 14.76 -1.11
C LEU A 145 -2.51 15.89 -1.56
N ALA A 146 -1.20 15.81 -1.22
CA ALA A 146 -0.22 16.76 -1.71
C ALA A 146 -0.03 16.64 -3.24
N ALA A 147 -0.04 15.42 -3.79
CA ALA A 147 -0.07 15.19 -5.24
C ALA A 147 -1.32 15.80 -5.88
N ALA A 148 -2.49 15.55 -5.30
CA ALA A 148 -3.77 16.08 -5.77
C ALA A 148 -3.84 17.63 -5.72
N ALA A 149 -3.24 18.25 -4.71
CA ALA A 149 -3.18 19.71 -4.60
C ALA A 149 -2.21 20.33 -5.63
N ALA A 150 -1.07 19.69 -5.87
CA ALA A 150 -0.08 20.15 -6.86
C ALA A 150 -0.55 19.95 -8.31
N MET A 151 -1.32 18.90 -8.56
CA MET A 151 -1.74 18.46 -9.89
C MET A 151 -3.26 18.14 -9.91
N PRO A 152 -4.14 19.13 -9.71
CA PRO A 152 -5.57 18.89 -9.42
C PRO A 152 -6.35 18.28 -10.59
N ASN A 153 -5.84 18.40 -11.81
CA ASN A 153 -6.47 17.85 -13.01
C ASN A 153 -5.85 16.54 -13.49
N ASP A 154 -4.82 16.03 -12.81
CA ASP A 154 -4.00 14.94 -13.28
C ASP A 154 -4.32 13.60 -12.60
N TYR A 155 -5.41 13.55 -11.86
CA TYR A 155 -5.98 12.33 -11.28
C TYR A 155 -7.51 12.38 -11.36
N LYS A 156 -8.16 11.26 -11.17
CA LYS A 156 -9.61 11.12 -11.30
C LYS A 156 -10.32 10.71 -10.03
N SER A 157 -9.65 9.92 -9.20
CA SER A 157 -10.25 9.29 -8.02
C SER A 157 -9.21 9.11 -6.93
N MET A 158 -9.67 9.01 -5.68
CA MET A 158 -8.82 8.86 -4.52
C MET A 158 -9.41 7.89 -3.49
N VAL A 159 -8.54 7.14 -2.81
CA VAL A 159 -8.87 6.40 -1.60
C VAL A 159 -7.92 6.85 -0.48
N LEU A 160 -8.49 7.22 0.65
CA LEU A 160 -7.77 7.55 1.88
C LEU A 160 -8.04 6.45 2.90
N GLU A 161 -7.02 5.65 3.19
CA GLU A 161 -7.05 4.58 4.20
C GLU A 161 -6.48 5.12 5.51
N GLY A 162 -7.26 5.11 6.60
CA GLY A 162 -6.79 5.64 7.89
C GLY A 162 -6.17 7.02 7.79
N SER A 163 -6.76 7.93 7.01
CA SER A 163 -6.20 9.26 6.77
C SER A 163 -7.29 10.33 6.71
N SER A 164 -6.89 11.59 6.49
CA SER A 164 -7.82 12.72 6.51
C SER A 164 -7.41 13.84 5.58
N THR A 165 -8.38 14.64 5.14
CA THR A 165 -8.14 15.99 4.61
C THR A 165 -7.91 16.99 5.76
N GLY A 166 -7.40 18.17 5.41
CA GLY A 166 -7.24 19.28 6.36
C GLY A 166 -5.96 19.27 7.17
N LYS A 167 -5.81 20.33 7.97
CA LYS A 167 -4.66 20.53 8.84
C LYS A 167 -4.47 19.34 9.79
N PRO A 168 -3.19 19.02 10.16
CA PRO A 168 -2.01 19.86 9.90
C PRO A 168 -1.29 19.58 8.58
N PHE A 169 -1.61 18.51 7.84
CA PHE A 169 -0.76 17.99 6.76
C PHE A 169 -1.35 18.13 5.36
N ALA A 170 -2.62 18.51 5.23
CA ALA A 170 -3.28 18.68 3.95
C ALA A 170 -4.18 19.92 3.91
N ALA A 171 -4.65 20.27 2.71
CA ALA A 171 -5.71 21.26 2.55
C ALA A 171 -7.06 20.70 3.06
N GLU A 172 -7.95 21.61 3.45
CA GLU A 172 -9.31 21.24 3.87
C GLU A 172 -10.09 20.62 2.69
N GLY A 173 -10.77 19.53 2.97
CA GLY A 173 -11.63 18.88 2.00
C GLY A 173 -12.92 19.68 1.73
N THR A 174 -13.39 19.63 0.50
CA THR A 174 -14.64 20.25 0.05
C THR A 174 -15.44 19.28 -0.81
N VAL A 175 -16.64 19.63 -1.19
CA VAL A 175 -17.47 18.83 -2.11
C VAL A 175 -16.83 18.61 -3.47
N SER A 176 -15.93 19.49 -3.91
CA SER A 176 -15.24 19.41 -5.20
C SER A 176 -13.78 18.96 -5.12
N TRP A 177 -13.19 18.93 -3.92
CA TRP A 177 -11.79 18.53 -3.74
C TRP A 177 -11.59 17.79 -2.42
N PRO A 178 -10.82 16.69 -2.42
CA PRO A 178 -10.24 15.99 -3.58
C PRO A 178 -11.32 15.31 -4.44
N ARG A 179 -10.99 14.94 -5.70
CA ARG A 179 -11.97 14.35 -6.63
C ARG A 179 -12.28 12.91 -6.27
N ASN A 180 -13.57 12.51 -6.33
CA ASN A 180 -14.04 11.13 -6.15
C ASN A 180 -13.32 10.39 -5.02
N THR A 181 -13.65 10.73 -3.78
CA THR A 181 -12.90 10.25 -2.62
C THR A 181 -13.67 9.19 -1.83
N ALA A 182 -13.10 7.99 -1.71
CA ALA A 182 -13.48 7.06 -0.66
C ALA A 182 -12.61 7.30 0.57
N LEU A 183 -13.23 7.27 1.71
CA LEU A 183 -12.56 7.27 3.01
C LEU A 183 -12.80 5.92 3.67
N VAL A 184 -11.73 5.17 3.94
CA VAL A 184 -11.75 3.99 4.78
C VAL A 184 -11.18 4.41 6.13
N PHE A 185 -11.99 4.31 7.18
CA PHE A 185 -11.61 4.79 8.51
C PHE A 185 -12.03 3.77 9.56
N ALA A 186 -11.06 3.08 10.12
CA ALA A 186 -11.26 1.96 11.02
C ALA A 186 -12.11 2.33 12.26
N GLN A 187 -12.97 1.40 12.72
CA GLN A 187 -13.80 1.63 13.92
C GLN A 187 -12.97 1.78 15.20
N TYR A 188 -11.78 1.19 15.22
CA TYR A 188 -10.83 1.25 16.34
C TYR A 188 -9.57 2.06 15.96
N GLU A 189 -9.76 3.09 15.12
CA GLU A 189 -8.71 4.03 14.73
C GLU A 189 -8.12 4.73 15.97
N GLU A 190 -6.80 4.77 16.07
CA GLU A 190 -6.06 5.29 17.21
C GLU A 190 -5.79 6.79 17.14
N PHE A 191 -5.99 7.43 15.97
CA PHE A 191 -5.68 8.84 15.72
C PHE A 191 -6.89 9.69 15.29
N PRO A 192 -8.11 9.48 15.84
CA PRO A 192 -9.32 10.14 15.34
C PRO A 192 -9.30 11.66 15.58
N ASP A 193 -8.67 12.14 16.66
CA ASP A 193 -8.56 13.55 16.97
C ASP A 193 -7.63 14.27 15.98
N LEU A 194 -6.45 13.70 15.71
CA LEU A 194 -5.50 14.23 14.74
C LEU A 194 -6.13 14.34 13.33
N MET A 195 -6.88 13.34 12.93
CA MET A 195 -7.40 13.24 11.56
C MET A 195 -8.70 13.99 11.37
N TRP A 196 -9.68 13.75 12.21
CA TRP A 196 -11.05 14.25 12.02
C TRP A 196 -11.57 15.11 13.15
N SER A 197 -10.71 15.49 14.13
CA SER A 197 -11.05 16.33 15.29
C SER A 197 -12.21 15.75 16.09
N VAL A 198 -12.21 14.43 16.28
CA VAL A 198 -13.16 13.71 17.14
C VAL A 198 -12.40 12.86 18.15
N GLN A 199 -12.95 12.67 19.35
CA GLN A 199 -12.27 11.94 20.41
C GLN A 199 -12.28 10.42 20.20
N LEU A 200 -13.29 9.91 19.54
CA LEU A 200 -13.46 8.47 19.28
C LEU A 200 -13.70 8.23 17.80
N ALA A 201 -13.08 7.20 17.23
CA ALA A 201 -13.23 6.84 15.82
C ALA A 201 -14.70 6.67 15.38
N ARG A 202 -15.53 6.08 16.22
CA ARG A 202 -16.98 5.90 15.97
C ARG A 202 -17.74 7.22 15.77
N ASP A 203 -17.19 8.34 16.23
CA ASP A 203 -17.80 9.66 16.08
C ASP A 203 -17.37 10.38 14.81
N VAL A 204 -16.53 9.75 13.96
CA VAL A 204 -16.07 10.35 12.69
C VAL A 204 -17.22 10.82 11.80
N THR A 205 -18.34 10.11 11.79
CA THR A 205 -19.55 10.48 11.04
C THR A 205 -20.14 11.83 11.42
N LYS A 206 -19.79 12.33 12.63
CA LYS A 206 -20.25 13.61 13.18
C LYS A 206 -19.20 14.72 13.07
N SER A 207 -18.05 14.44 12.46
CA SER A 207 -16.97 15.43 12.29
C SER A 207 -17.40 16.55 11.34
N PRO A 208 -17.28 17.84 11.74
CA PRO A 208 -17.52 18.96 10.82
C PRO A 208 -16.56 18.97 9.62
N LYS A 209 -15.31 18.47 9.76
CA LYS A 209 -14.38 18.29 8.64
C LYS A 209 -14.93 17.29 7.63
N LEU A 210 -15.49 16.17 8.12
CA LEU A 210 -16.10 15.17 7.25
C LEU A 210 -17.35 15.72 6.57
N TRP A 211 -18.18 16.48 7.27
CA TRP A 211 -19.36 17.12 6.69
C TRP A 211 -18.99 18.08 5.56
N ALA A 212 -17.93 18.88 5.74
CA ALA A 212 -17.44 19.77 4.69
C ALA A 212 -16.99 19.00 3.44
N LEU A 213 -16.28 17.87 3.62
CA LEU A 213 -15.85 17.00 2.52
C LEU A 213 -17.05 16.38 1.79
N PHE A 214 -18.08 15.96 2.53
CA PHE A 214 -19.25 15.26 1.99
C PHE A 214 -20.38 16.22 1.52
N GLY A 215 -20.27 17.52 1.83
CA GLY A 215 -21.32 18.50 1.51
C GLY A 215 -22.61 18.28 2.28
N THR A 216 -22.53 17.76 3.52
CA THR A 216 -23.68 17.51 4.38
C THR A 216 -23.65 18.40 5.63
N GLN A 217 -24.79 18.60 6.26
CA GLN A 217 -24.92 19.31 7.54
C GLN A 217 -25.25 18.37 8.69
N GLY A 218 -25.21 17.06 8.46
CA GLY A 218 -25.52 16.02 9.45
C GLY A 218 -24.59 14.83 9.31
N ALA A 219 -24.78 13.86 10.19
CA ALA A 219 -23.95 12.66 10.25
C ALA A 219 -23.89 11.94 8.89
N VAL A 220 -22.66 11.63 8.47
CA VAL A 220 -22.41 10.85 7.26
C VAL A 220 -22.80 9.39 7.51
N GLU A 221 -23.55 8.81 6.59
CA GLU A 221 -24.00 7.42 6.64
C GLU A 221 -22.92 6.53 5.98
N PRO A 222 -22.27 5.59 6.72
CA PRO A 222 -21.30 4.70 6.16
C PRO A 222 -21.87 3.83 5.03
N GLY A 223 -21.08 3.59 3.98
CA GLY A 223 -21.46 2.82 2.81
C GLY A 223 -22.32 3.58 1.78
N LYS A 224 -22.87 4.73 2.13
CA LYS A 224 -23.67 5.54 1.21
C LYS A 224 -22.76 6.42 0.35
N VAL A 225 -23.03 6.43 -0.95
CA VAL A 225 -22.36 7.32 -1.89
C VAL A 225 -23.10 8.67 -1.92
N TYR A 226 -22.35 9.74 -1.75
CA TYR A 226 -22.77 11.14 -1.90
C TYR A 226 -22.13 11.72 -3.14
N GLY A 227 -22.81 12.65 -3.83
CA GLY A 227 -22.30 13.26 -5.06
C GLY A 227 -22.33 12.33 -6.28
N ASP A 228 -21.60 12.71 -7.34
CA ASP A 228 -21.57 11.99 -8.61
C ASP A 228 -20.12 11.73 -9.07
N PRO A 229 -19.77 10.48 -9.43
CA PRO A 229 -18.44 10.16 -10.00
C PRO A 229 -18.15 10.92 -11.31
N ALA A 230 -19.16 11.23 -12.10
CA ALA A 230 -18.98 11.94 -13.37
C ALA A 230 -18.47 13.37 -13.17
N ASP A 231 -18.93 14.03 -12.11
CA ASP A 231 -18.53 15.40 -11.77
C ASP A 231 -17.28 15.47 -10.88
N GLY A 232 -16.75 14.33 -10.45
CA GLY A 232 -15.63 14.28 -9.51
C GLY A 232 -16.02 14.57 -8.06
N THR A 233 -17.32 14.59 -7.74
CA THR A 233 -17.84 14.96 -6.42
C THR A 233 -18.23 13.74 -5.57
N ALA A 234 -18.08 12.52 -6.07
CA ALA A 234 -18.48 11.32 -5.33
C ALA A 234 -17.67 11.15 -4.04
N ARG A 235 -18.36 10.79 -2.96
CA ARG A 235 -17.82 10.54 -1.63
C ARG A 235 -18.46 9.30 -1.03
N VAL A 236 -17.65 8.50 -0.35
CA VAL A 236 -18.14 7.39 0.48
C VAL A 236 -17.26 7.24 1.72
N LEU A 237 -17.88 6.88 2.84
CA LEU A 237 -17.20 6.51 4.08
C LEU A 237 -17.38 5.01 4.31
N TYR A 238 -16.30 4.28 4.52
CA TYR A 238 -16.29 2.91 4.98
C TYR A 238 -15.69 2.83 6.38
N THR A 239 -16.27 2.00 7.27
CA THR A 239 -15.85 1.90 8.66
C THR A 239 -15.62 0.44 9.06
N PRO A 240 -14.51 -0.19 8.57
CA PRO A 240 -14.23 -1.57 8.90
C PRO A 240 -13.89 -1.76 10.38
N ALA A 241 -14.23 -2.94 10.94
CA ALA A 241 -14.03 -3.27 12.36
C ALA A 241 -12.58 -3.72 12.62
N MET A 242 -11.62 -2.78 12.54
CA MET A 242 -10.21 -3.02 12.74
C MET A 242 -9.50 -1.80 13.34
N THR A 243 -8.19 -1.90 13.60
CA THR A 243 -7.31 -0.83 14.05
C THR A 243 -6.63 -0.16 12.85
N HIS A 244 -6.02 1.00 13.05
CA HIS A 244 -5.28 1.74 12.03
C HIS A 244 -4.23 0.90 11.27
N PRO A 245 -3.28 0.19 11.92
CA PRO A 245 -2.30 -0.59 11.18
C PRO A 245 -2.88 -1.84 10.49
N ALA A 246 -4.04 -2.33 10.94
CA ALA A 246 -4.66 -3.52 10.37
C ALA A 246 -5.28 -3.26 8.98
N GLU A 247 -5.51 -2.02 8.59
CA GLU A 247 -6.02 -1.66 7.26
C GLU A 247 -5.09 -2.15 6.14
N HIS A 248 -3.76 -2.17 6.35
CA HIS A 248 -2.79 -2.70 5.38
C HIS A 248 -2.94 -4.20 5.07
N ILE A 249 -3.46 -4.97 6.03
CA ILE A 249 -3.57 -6.43 5.95
C ILE A 249 -5.01 -6.91 6.09
N SER A 250 -5.93 -6.19 5.44
CA SER A 250 -7.36 -6.43 5.53
C SER A 250 -7.98 -6.69 4.17
N HIS A 251 -8.66 -7.85 4.04
CA HIS A 251 -9.49 -8.13 2.86
C HIS A 251 -10.61 -7.10 2.68
N GLU A 252 -11.14 -6.58 3.79
CA GLU A 252 -12.26 -5.63 3.78
C GLU A 252 -11.78 -4.25 3.32
N ALA A 253 -10.68 -3.70 3.89
CA ALA A 253 -10.14 -2.41 3.53
C ALA A 253 -9.66 -2.39 2.07
N ILE A 254 -8.85 -3.38 1.67
CA ILE A 254 -8.45 -3.54 0.26
C ILE A 254 -9.68 -3.68 -0.64
N GLY A 255 -10.69 -4.44 -0.22
CA GLY A 255 -11.94 -4.62 -0.95
C GLY A 255 -12.67 -3.31 -1.22
N TYR A 256 -12.74 -2.40 -0.25
CA TYR A 256 -13.34 -1.07 -0.43
C TYR A 256 -12.59 -0.23 -1.47
N SER A 257 -11.27 -0.27 -1.46
CA SER A 257 -10.45 0.42 -2.46
C SER A 257 -10.66 -0.15 -3.87
N LEU A 258 -10.76 -1.48 -3.99
CA LEU A 258 -11.05 -2.16 -5.26
C LEU A 258 -12.42 -1.78 -5.81
N ASP A 259 -13.45 -1.80 -4.99
CA ASP A 259 -14.82 -1.43 -5.35
C ASP A 259 -14.89 0.04 -5.79
N TRP A 260 -14.21 0.93 -5.05
CA TRP A 260 -14.21 2.34 -5.36
C TRP A 260 -13.54 2.65 -6.70
N PHE A 261 -12.36 2.11 -6.96
CA PHE A 261 -11.69 2.34 -8.23
C PHE A 261 -12.42 1.68 -9.41
N ALA A 262 -13.06 0.54 -9.22
CA ALA A 262 -13.91 -0.06 -10.25
C ALA A 262 -15.10 0.83 -10.63
N LYS A 263 -15.64 1.63 -9.71
CA LYS A 263 -16.75 2.58 -9.94
C LYS A 263 -16.29 3.91 -10.53
N THR A 264 -15.06 4.32 -10.30
CA THR A 264 -14.59 5.70 -10.58
C THR A 264 -13.52 5.78 -11.66
N LEU A 265 -12.83 4.68 -11.97
CA LEU A 265 -11.87 4.58 -13.06
C LEU A 265 -12.43 3.71 -14.20
N LYS A 266 -11.89 3.87 -15.41
CA LYS A 266 -12.26 3.08 -16.59
C LYS A 266 -11.08 2.20 -17.02
N GLY A 267 -11.34 1.14 -17.79
CA GLY A 267 -10.28 0.34 -18.44
C GLY A 267 -9.65 -0.73 -17.56
N GLY A 268 -10.11 -0.92 -16.34
CA GLY A 268 -9.73 -2.07 -15.51
C GLY A 268 -10.39 -3.36 -15.98
N THR A 269 -9.84 -4.50 -15.58
CA THR A 269 -10.43 -5.84 -15.82
C THR A 269 -11.42 -6.15 -14.69
N PRO A 270 -12.72 -6.34 -14.97
CA PRO A 270 -13.70 -6.67 -13.95
C PRO A 270 -13.33 -7.98 -13.22
N ARG A 271 -13.32 -7.92 -11.89
CA ARG A 271 -13.06 -9.06 -11.02
C ARG A 271 -13.84 -8.87 -9.71
N PRO A 272 -14.46 -9.93 -9.15
CA PRO A 272 -15.13 -9.84 -7.86
C PRO A 272 -14.21 -9.23 -6.79
N VAL A 273 -14.79 -8.43 -5.90
CA VAL A 273 -14.02 -7.73 -4.85
C VAL A 273 -13.40 -8.71 -3.86
N ASP A 274 -14.06 -9.81 -3.58
CA ASP A 274 -13.62 -10.88 -2.70
C ASP A 274 -12.61 -11.84 -3.34
N ASP A 275 -12.41 -11.79 -4.67
CA ASP A 275 -11.33 -12.53 -5.34
C ASP A 275 -9.99 -11.85 -5.07
N GLN A 276 -9.44 -12.09 -3.90
CA GLN A 276 -8.17 -11.55 -3.42
C GLN A 276 -7.21 -12.70 -3.07
N ILE A 277 -5.95 -12.55 -3.46
CA ILE A 277 -4.88 -13.54 -3.22
C ILE A 277 -3.68 -12.97 -2.48
N TRP A 278 -3.62 -11.67 -2.26
CA TRP A 278 -2.48 -10.97 -1.67
C TRP A 278 -1.96 -11.63 -0.38
N PHE A 279 -2.86 -12.13 0.46
CA PHE A 279 -2.50 -12.78 1.74
C PHE A 279 -1.59 -14.01 1.56
N ARG A 280 -1.61 -14.67 0.39
CA ARG A 280 -0.72 -15.80 0.07
C ARG A 280 0.74 -15.34 0.00
N LYS A 281 1.00 -14.10 -0.43
CA LYS A 281 2.34 -13.49 -0.43
C LYS A 281 2.81 -13.31 1.02
N GLU A 282 1.95 -12.83 1.91
CA GLU A 282 2.27 -12.65 3.32
C GLU A 282 2.54 -14.00 4.02
N ILE A 283 1.71 -15.01 3.76
CA ILE A 283 1.94 -16.37 4.25
C ILE A 283 3.27 -16.93 3.70
N GLY A 284 3.54 -16.75 2.41
CA GLY A 284 4.80 -17.17 1.80
C GLY A 284 6.02 -16.51 2.45
N THR A 285 5.95 -15.21 2.69
CA THR A 285 6.99 -14.44 3.39
C THR A 285 7.21 -14.95 4.82
N LEU A 286 6.14 -15.21 5.56
CA LEU A 286 6.22 -15.77 6.92
C LEU A 286 6.87 -17.16 6.93
N ILE A 287 6.48 -18.05 6.02
CA ILE A 287 7.07 -19.38 5.87
C ILE A 287 8.57 -19.25 5.54
N ALA A 288 8.94 -18.36 4.61
CA ALA A 288 10.32 -18.12 4.24
C ALA A 288 11.14 -17.57 5.41
N LEU A 289 10.58 -16.67 6.21
CA LEU A 289 11.22 -16.12 7.41
C LEU A 289 11.50 -17.21 8.46
N VAL A 290 10.50 -18.05 8.75
CA VAL A 290 10.67 -19.21 9.66
C VAL A 290 11.72 -20.16 9.11
N GLY A 291 11.69 -20.43 7.80
CA GLY A 291 12.71 -21.23 7.11
C GLY A 291 14.10 -20.64 7.22
N PHE A 292 14.24 -19.33 7.07
CA PHE A 292 15.53 -18.62 7.22
C PHE A 292 16.09 -18.76 8.65
N ILE A 293 15.26 -18.54 9.67
CA ILE A 293 15.68 -18.69 11.07
C ILE A 293 16.15 -20.14 11.34
N ALA A 294 15.37 -21.13 10.89
CA ALA A 294 15.73 -22.54 11.05
C ALA A 294 17.04 -22.90 10.29
N LEU A 295 17.21 -22.33 9.08
CA LEU A 295 18.44 -22.50 8.29
C LEU A 295 19.65 -21.92 9.03
N VAL A 296 19.55 -20.72 9.58
CA VAL A 296 20.63 -20.07 10.33
C VAL A 296 21.00 -20.92 11.54
N ILE A 297 20.02 -21.27 12.39
CA ILE A 297 20.29 -22.09 13.62
C ILE A 297 20.89 -23.46 13.26
N GLY A 298 20.28 -24.16 12.29
CA GLY A 298 20.72 -25.47 11.86
C GLY A 298 22.10 -25.46 11.21
N THR A 299 22.45 -24.39 10.49
CA THR A 299 23.77 -24.18 9.89
C THR A 299 24.80 -23.94 10.99
N PHE A 300 24.50 -23.09 11.98
CA PHE A 300 25.39 -22.89 13.13
C PHE A 300 25.66 -24.18 13.90
N ASP A 301 24.61 -24.96 14.22
CA ASP A 301 24.74 -26.24 14.89
C ASP A 301 25.63 -27.21 14.09
N GLY A 302 25.40 -27.32 12.78
CA GLY A 302 26.20 -28.15 11.88
C GLY A 302 27.66 -27.70 11.78
N LEU A 303 27.92 -26.39 11.69
CA LEU A 303 29.29 -25.85 11.61
C LEU A 303 30.09 -26.05 12.88
N LEU A 304 29.45 -25.95 14.06
CA LEU A 304 30.13 -26.23 15.34
C LEU A 304 30.66 -27.65 15.45
N GLU A 305 30.16 -28.59 14.64
CA GLU A 305 30.71 -29.95 14.53
C GLU A 305 31.96 -30.01 13.64
N ALA A 306 32.16 -29.08 12.76
CA ALA A 306 33.34 -29.06 11.89
C ALA A 306 34.62 -28.85 12.73
N ARG A 307 35.66 -29.57 12.41
CA ARG A 307 36.95 -29.55 13.14
C ARG A 307 37.48 -28.12 13.29
N MET A 308 37.24 -27.25 12.30
CA MET A 308 37.68 -25.86 12.29
C MET A 308 37.02 -25.03 13.39
N PHE A 309 35.75 -25.30 13.72
CA PHE A 309 34.96 -24.54 14.68
C PHE A 309 34.74 -25.25 16.01
N SER A 310 35.29 -26.47 16.20
CA SER A 310 35.10 -27.26 17.43
C SER A 310 35.61 -26.57 18.69
N ARG A 311 36.56 -25.62 18.56
CA ARG A 311 37.08 -24.82 19.69
C ARG A 311 36.12 -23.77 20.20
N LEU A 312 35.06 -23.44 19.43
CA LEU A 312 34.03 -22.50 19.85
C LEU A 312 32.93 -23.14 20.71
N ARG A 313 32.99 -24.47 20.89
CA ARG A 313 32.05 -25.16 21.78
C ARG A 313 32.45 -24.95 23.23
N LEU A 314 31.48 -24.46 24.01
CA LEU A 314 31.62 -24.50 25.46
C LEU A 314 31.47 -25.93 25.96
N PRO A 315 32.23 -26.33 27.04
CA PRO A 315 31.99 -27.60 27.70
C PRO A 315 30.52 -27.69 28.14
N ALA A 316 29.94 -28.90 28.07
CA ALA A 316 28.62 -29.12 28.64
C ALA A 316 28.61 -28.67 30.11
N VAL A 317 27.62 -27.86 30.48
CA VAL A 317 27.42 -27.54 31.90
C VAL A 317 27.10 -28.84 32.60
N ALA A 318 27.91 -29.22 33.59
CA ALA A 318 27.58 -30.36 34.43
C ALA A 318 26.35 -30.01 35.26
N ASP A 319 25.30 -30.82 35.16
CA ASP A 319 24.11 -30.76 36.01
C ASP A 319 24.46 -31.00 37.49
#